data_14f27c0de055767d9dfae60543c36d34
#
_entry.id   14f27c0de055767d9dfae60543c36d34
#
_cell.length_a   1.000
_cell.length_b   1.000
_cell.length_c   1.000
_cell.angle_alpha   90.00
_cell.angle_beta   90.00
_cell.angle_gamma   90.00
#
_symmetry.space_group_name_H-M   'P 1'
#
loop_
_entity.id
_entity.type
_entity.pdbx_description
1 polymer ?
#
loop_
_entity_poly.entity_id
_entity_poly.type
_entity_poly.pdbx_seq_one_letter_code
_entity_poly.pdbx_strand_id
1 'polypeptide(L)'
;GLEADGLIGKDTLTALNLIPVERLRHIDATLERWRWLPESLGDTYVLVNIAGFELKMVENGEEVLRKRVIVGQPFRQTPVFSDRIRYLVFNPTWTVPRTLMIQDQLPRILRDPDYLSRLNISVYRGWGTDRERVDPLEVNWPSLNRNNFPYQLVQEPGPQNALGQIKFMFPNQYDVYLHDTPGRGLFSRAERSFSSGCIRVEHPFDLAERLLA
;
A
#
# COMPACT_ATOMS: atom_id res chain seq x y z
N GLY A 1 14.25 -5.85 -9.06
CA GLY A 1 15.31 -5.34 -9.94
C GLY A 1 16.48 -4.75 -9.15
N LEU A 2 17.56 -4.43 -9.83
CA LEU A 2 18.72 -3.74 -9.26
C LEU A 2 18.60 -2.24 -9.55
N GLU A 3 19.15 -1.40 -8.68
CA GLU A 3 19.27 0.03 -8.97
C GLU A 3 20.25 0.24 -10.13
N ALA A 4 19.89 1.11 -11.07
CA ALA A 4 20.71 1.43 -12.25
C ALA A 4 21.67 2.60 -11.92
N ASP A 5 22.57 2.38 -10.94
CA ASP A 5 23.52 3.38 -10.44
C ASP A 5 24.90 3.36 -11.14
N GLY A 6 25.08 2.43 -12.08
CA GLY A 6 26.34 2.22 -12.81
C GLY A 6 27.42 1.49 -12.00
N LEU A 7 27.11 1.00 -10.80
CA LEU A 7 28.06 0.31 -9.92
C LEU A 7 27.82 -1.20 -9.90
N ILE A 8 28.89 -1.97 -9.88
CA ILE A 8 28.86 -3.42 -9.64
C ILE A 8 29.04 -3.65 -8.15
N GLY A 9 27.94 -3.45 -7.41
CA GLY A 9 27.91 -3.66 -5.96
C GLY A 9 27.60 -5.11 -5.57
N LYS A 10 27.42 -5.34 -4.25
CA LYS A 10 27.14 -6.67 -3.66
C LYS A 10 25.91 -7.34 -4.30
N ASP A 11 24.85 -6.59 -4.50
CA ASP A 11 23.58 -7.14 -5.04
C ASP A 11 23.71 -7.52 -6.51
N THR A 12 24.46 -6.72 -7.30
CA THR A 12 24.81 -7.05 -8.67
C THR A 12 25.64 -8.33 -8.76
N LEU A 13 26.65 -8.46 -7.91
CA LEU A 13 27.47 -9.67 -7.85
C LEU A 13 26.66 -10.90 -7.42
N THR A 14 25.77 -10.74 -6.43
CA THR A 14 24.87 -11.82 -6.00
C THR A 14 23.98 -12.29 -7.15
N ALA A 15 23.38 -11.35 -7.90
CA ALA A 15 22.53 -11.67 -9.05
C ALA A 15 23.29 -12.34 -10.19
N LEU A 16 24.54 -11.92 -10.45
CA LEU A 16 25.39 -12.52 -11.48
C LEU A 16 25.85 -13.94 -11.12
N ASN A 17 26.09 -14.20 -9.83
CA ASN A 17 26.57 -15.48 -9.32
C ASN A 17 25.43 -16.48 -8.98
N LEU A 18 24.18 -16.12 -9.23
CA LEU A 18 23.06 -17.04 -9.02
C LEU A 18 23.19 -18.25 -9.95
N ILE A 19 23.35 -19.42 -9.37
CA ILE A 19 23.57 -20.65 -10.12
C ILE A 19 22.30 -21.10 -10.89
N PRO A 20 22.44 -21.80 -12.03
CA PRO A 20 21.31 -22.18 -12.88
C PRO A 20 20.19 -22.93 -12.15
N VAL A 21 20.52 -23.81 -11.21
CA VAL A 21 19.53 -24.58 -10.45
C VAL A 21 18.65 -23.68 -9.57
N GLU A 22 19.17 -22.62 -9.02
CA GLU A 22 18.38 -21.64 -8.25
C GLU A 22 17.48 -20.82 -9.15
N ARG A 23 17.95 -20.47 -10.34
CA ARG A 23 17.12 -19.82 -11.36
C ARG A 23 15.97 -20.69 -11.80
N LEU A 24 16.20 -22.00 -12.02
CA LEU A 24 15.14 -22.95 -12.33
C LEU A 24 14.10 -23.03 -11.21
N ARG A 25 14.51 -23.10 -9.95
CA ARG A 25 13.57 -23.09 -8.80
C ARG A 25 12.70 -21.84 -8.77
N HIS A 26 13.26 -20.67 -9.10
CA HIS A 26 12.50 -19.42 -9.19
C HIS A 26 11.49 -19.45 -10.34
N ILE A 27 11.88 -20.03 -11.49
CA ILE A 27 10.98 -20.20 -12.65
C ILE A 27 9.85 -21.16 -12.28
N ASP A 28 10.16 -22.31 -11.71
CA ASP A 28 9.16 -23.31 -11.30
C ASP A 28 8.16 -22.73 -10.30
N ALA A 29 8.64 -21.99 -9.28
CA ALA A 29 7.79 -21.32 -8.31
C ALA A 29 6.90 -20.23 -8.97
N THR A 30 7.41 -19.56 -9.99
CA THR A 30 6.65 -18.57 -10.75
C THR A 30 5.58 -19.23 -11.61
N LEU A 31 5.92 -20.29 -12.32
CA LEU A 31 4.97 -21.06 -13.13
C LEU A 31 3.86 -21.66 -12.26
N GLU A 32 4.20 -22.16 -11.06
CA GLU A 32 3.20 -22.66 -10.13
C GLU A 32 2.22 -21.55 -9.69
N ARG A 33 2.71 -20.34 -9.39
CA ARG A 33 1.83 -19.20 -9.06
C ARG A 33 0.92 -18.80 -10.22
N TRP A 34 1.38 -18.90 -11.46
CA TRP A 34 0.55 -18.64 -12.64
C TRP A 34 -0.62 -19.62 -12.75
N ARG A 35 -0.47 -20.86 -12.28
CA ARG A 35 -1.57 -21.88 -12.25
C ARG A 35 -2.67 -21.54 -11.24
N TRP A 36 -2.39 -20.66 -10.27
CA TRP A 36 -3.40 -20.21 -9.30
C TRP A 36 -4.33 -19.15 -9.86
N LEU A 37 -3.99 -18.55 -10.99
CA LEU A 37 -4.87 -17.60 -11.66
C LEU A 37 -6.04 -18.36 -12.31
N PRO A 38 -7.25 -17.76 -12.36
CA PRO A 38 -8.36 -18.29 -13.15
C PRO A 38 -7.96 -18.45 -14.62
N GLU A 39 -8.56 -19.40 -15.32
CA GLU A 39 -8.36 -19.59 -16.78
C GLU A 39 -8.72 -18.35 -17.58
N SER A 40 -9.69 -17.56 -17.11
CA SER A 40 -10.04 -16.26 -17.66
C SER A 40 -10.13 -15.22 -16.56
N LEU A 41 -9.49 -14.10 -16.77
CA LEU A 41 -9.60 -12.92 -15.92
C LEU A 41 -10.73 -11.98 -16.34
N GLY A 42 -11.47 -12.34 -17.43
CA GLY A 42 -12.50 -11.53 -18.04
C GLY A 42 -11.95 -10.56 -19.10
N ASP A 43 -12.85 -9.83 -19.74
CA ASP A 43 -12.48 -8.88 -20.81
C ASP A 43 -11.75 -7.64 -20.30
N THR A 44 -12.07 -7.22 -19.07
CA THR A 44 -11.43 -6.08 -18.43
C THR A 44 -10.95 -6.46 -17.03
N TYR A 45 -9.65 -6.31 -16.80
CA TYR A 45 -9.06 -6.59 -15.49
C TYR A 45 -7.82 -5.72 -15.19
N VAL A 46 -7.55 -5.58 -13.91
CA VAL A 46 -6.33 -4.98 -13.38
C VAL A 46 -5.48 -6.08 -12.75
N LEU A 47 -4.28 -6.27 -13.24
CA LEU A 47 -3.31 -7.24 -12.72
C LEU A 47 -2.18 -6.51 -11.99
N VAL A 48 -1.97 -6.81 -10.72
CA VAL A 48 -0.82 -6.32 -9.94
C VAL A 48 0.23 -7.40 -9.83
N ASN A 49 1.34 -7.22 -10.51
CA ASN A 49 2.53 -8.03 -10.34
C ASN A 49 3.32 -7.52 -9.13
N ILE A 50 3.07 -8.12 -7.95
CA ILE A 50 3.69 -7.71 -6.68
C ILE A 50 5.22 -7.81 -6.76
N ALA A 51 5.76 -8.89 -7.33
CA ALA A 51 7.20 -9.12 -7.44
C ALA A 51 7.86 -8.18 -8.46
N GLY A 52 7.13 -7.80 -9.51
CA GLY A 52 7.61 -6.85 -10.54
C GLY A 52 7.34 -5.38 -10.19
N PHE A 53 6.58 -5.11 -9.13
CA PHE A 53 6.17 -3.75 -8.74
C PHE A 53 5.43 -3.00 -9.85
N GLU A 54 4.57 -3.70 -10.57
CA GLU A 54 3.82 -3.16 -11.70
C GLU A 54 2.32 -3.47 -11.56
N LEU A 55 1.52 -2.54 -12.04
CA LEU A 55 0.10 -2.70 -12.30
C LEU A 55 -0.12 -2.57 -13.80
N LYS A 56 -0.93 -3.48 -14.35
CA LYS A 56 -1.41 -3.44 -15.74
C LYS A 56 -2.93 -3.46 -15.74
N MET A 57 -3.52 -2.71 -16.64
CA MET A 57 -4.93 -2.84 -17.00
C MET A 57 -5.03 -3.40 -18.41
N VAL A 58 -5.87 -4.40 -18.57
CA VAL A 58 -6.12 -5.06 -19.84
C VAL A 58 -7.60 -4.92 -20.17
N GLU A 59 -7.90 -4.56 -21.41
CA GLU A 59 -9.25 -4.47 -21.98
C GLU A 59 -9.28 -5.26 -23.29
N ASN A 60 -10.20 -6.21 -23.42
CA ASN A 60 -10.35 -7.07 -24.59
C ASN A 60 -9.03 -7.75 -25.06
N GLY A 61 -8.20 -8.13 -24.10
CA GLY A 61 -6.92 -8.80 -24.37
C GLY A 61 -5.76 -7.85 -24.66
N GLU A 62 -5.97 -6.54 -24.74
CA GLU A 62 -4.94 -5.53 -24.98
C GLU A 62 -4.54 -4.81 -23.68
N GLU A 63 -3.24 -4.61 -23.44
CA GLU A 63 -2.74 -3.81 -22.33
C GLU A 63 -2.97 -2.32 -22.64
N VAL A 64 -3.93 -1.70 -21.93
CA VAL A 64 -4.30 -0.30 -22.12
C VAL A 64 -3.66 0.66 -21.12
N LEU A 65 -3.14 0.13 -20.00
CA LEU A 65 -2.47 0.93 -18.98
C LEU A 65 -1.40 0.12 -18.28
N ARG A 66 -0.25 0.76 -18.00
CA ARG A 66 0.81 0.22 -17.14
C ARG A 66 1.26 1.29 -16.15
N LYS A 67 1.39 0.93 -14.87
CA LYS A 67 1.82 1.82 -13.79
C LYS A 67 2.82 1.13 -12.87
N ARG A 68 3.72 1.90 -12.30
CA ARG A 68 4.52 1.42 -11.18
C ARG A 68 3.67 1.36 -9.92
N VAL A 69 3.96 0.39 -9.06
CA VAL A 69 3.31 0.30 -7.75
C VAL A 69 4.33 0.14 -6.64
N ILE A 70 3.90 0.54 -5.43
CA ILE A 70 4.61 0.27 -4.18
C ILE A 70 3.77 -0.74 -3.42
N VAL A 71 4.37 -1.85 -3.01
CA VAL A 71 3.72 -2.97 -2.33
C VAL A 71 4.20 -3.11 -0.89
N GLY A 72 3.66 -4.08 -0.17
CA GLY A 72 4.01 -4.37 1.22
C GLY A 72 5.46 -4.79 1.42
N GLN A 73 6.01 -4.39 2.56
CA GLN A 73 7.34 -4.83 3.03
C GLN A 73 7.35 -6.34 3.32
N PRO A 74 8.52 -7.01 3.33
CA PRO A 74 8.61 -8.46 3.56
C PRO A 74 7.92 -8.97 4.84
N PHE A 75 7.84 -8.15 5.88
CA PHE A 75 7.17 -8.48 7.16
C PHE A 75 5.73 -7.95 7.27
N ARG A 76 5.24 -7.23 6.24
CA ARG A 76 3.86 -6.73 6.07
C ARG A 76 3.45 -6.85 4.62
N GLN A 77 3.45 -8.10 4.13
CA GLN A 77 3.31 -8.40 2.70
C GLN A 77 1.94 -8.02 2.16
N THR A 78 1.90 -7.62 0.90
CA THR A 78 0.67 -7.59 0.12
C THR A 78 0.23 -9.04 -0.16
N PRO A 79 -0.98 -9.46 0.24
CA PRO A 79 -1.48 -10.80 -0.04
C PRO A 79 -1.78 -11.00 -1.52
N VAL A 80 -1.72 -12.26 -1.98
CA VAL A 80 -2.12 -12.66 -3.33
C VAL A 80 -3.58 -13.11 -3.29
N PHE A 81 -4.46 -12.41 -4.00
CA PHE A 81 -5.89 -12.72 -4.10
C PHE A 81 -6.50 -12.03 -5.32
N SER A 82 -7.74 -12.36 -5.65
CA SER A 82 -8.53 -11.69 -6.68
C SER A 82 -9.80 -11.13 -6.07
N ASP A 83 -10.20 -9.94 -6.50
CA ASP A 83 -11.43 -9.28 -6.09
C ASP A 83 -11.88 -8.29 -7.17
N ARG A 84 -13.01 -7.62 -6.93
CA ARG A 84 -13.56 -6.61 -7.84
C ARG A 84 -13.51 -5.23 -7.22
N ILE A 85 -13.00 -4.24 -7.96
CA ILE A 85 -13.14 -2.83 -7.62
C ILE A 85 -14.63 -2.48 -7.66
N ARG A 86 -15.18 -2.02 -6.52
CA ARG A 86 -16.60 -1.72 -6.34
C ARG A 86 -16.90 -0.24 -6.46
N TYR A 87 -16.01 0.59 -5.94
CA TYR A 87 -16.15 2.04 -5.95
C TYR A 87 -14.81 2.73 -5.72
N LEU A 88 -14.76 4.00 -6.08
CA LEU A 88 -13.64 4.90 -5.86
C LEU A 88 -14.02 5.92 -4.78
N VAL A 89 -13.05 6.31 -3.97
CA VAL A 89 -13.21 7.38 -2.98
C VAL A 89 -12.21 8.47 -3.29
N PHE A 90 -12.71 9.66 -3.61
CA PHE A 90 -11.91 10.86 -3.82
C PHE A 90 -11.72 11.61 -2.50
N ASN A 91 -10.53 12.18 -2.31
CA ASN A 91 -10.14 12.88 -1.07
C ASN A 91 -10.47 12.06 0.19
N PRO A 92 -9.95 10.82 0.29
CA PRO A 92 -10.30 9.93 1.37
C PRO A 92 -9.78 10.43 2.73
N THR A 93 -10.53 10.13 3.78
CA THR A 93 -9.96 10.07 5.13
C THR A 93 -9.18 8.77 5.28
N TRP A 94 -8.13 8.77 6.09
CA TRP A 94 -7.40 7.56 6.45
C TRP A 94 -7.59 7.22 7.93
N THR A 95 -8.45 6.25 8.20
CA THR A 95 -8.49 5.63 9.51
C THR A 95 -7.28 4.73 9.66
N VAL A 96 -6.41 5.05 10.60
CA VAL A 96 -5.17 4.31 10.81
C VAL A 96 -5.47 2.92 11.36
N PRO A 97 -5.02 1.84 10.73
CA PRO A 97 -5.17 0.49 11.28
C PRO A 97 -4.53 0.36 12.67
N ARG A 98 -5.17 -0.40 13.57
CA ARG A 98 -4.72 -0.53 14.96
C ARG A 98 -3.24 -0.94 15.07
N THR A 99 -2.79 -1.87 14.25
CA THR A 99 -1.39 -2.30 14.24
C THR A 99 -0.45 -1.13 13.93
N LEU A 100 -0.80 -0.29 12.95
CA LEU A 100 -0.01 0.88 12.57
C LEU A 100 -0.09 1.99 13.62
N MET A 101 -1.26 2.16 14.28
CA MET A 101 -1.37 3.11 15.39
C MET A 101 -0.35 2.83 16.47
N ILE A 102 -0.20 1.56 16.84
CA ILE A 102 0.68 1.14 17.93
C ILE A 102 2.15 1.09 17.52
N GLN A 103 2.43 0.48 16.36
CA GLN A 103 3.81 0.21 15.95
C GLN A 103 4.50 1.40 15.29
N ASP A 104 3.72 2.22 14.55
CA ASP A 104 4.29 3.27 13.73
C ASP A 104 3.91 4.68 14.22
N GLN A 105 2.66 4.91 14.66
CA GLN A 105 2.19 6.25 15.02
C GLN A 105 2.55 6.61 16.47
N LEU A 106 2.25 5.75 17.42
CA LEU A 106 2.51 6.02 18.83
C LEU A 106 3.97 6.40 19.14
N PRO A 107 5.00 5.69 18.61
CA PRO A 107 6.38 6.11 18.80
C PRO A 107 6.72 7.48 18.20
N ARG A 108 6.04 7.89 17.13
CA ARG A 108 6.22 9.21 16.51
C ARG A 108 5.56 10.32 17.32
N ILE A 109 4.34 10.07 17.81
CA ILE A 109 3.61 10.98 18.70
C ILE A 109 4.42 11.25 19.98
N LEU A 110 5.04 10.21 20.55
CA LEU A 110 5.87 10.36 21.75
C LEU A 110 7.15 11.18 21.53
N ARG A 111 7.68 11.23 20.30
CA ARG A 111 8.90 11.97 19.95
C ARG A 111 8.63 13.39 19.50
N ASP A 112 7.46 13.65 18.95
CA ASP A 112 7.12 14.89 18.29
C ASP A 112 5.69 15.30 18.68
N PRO A 113 5.51 16.26 19.60
CA PRO A 113 4.20 16.71 20.05
C PRO A 113 3.33 17.28 18.94
N ASP A 114 3.94 17.87 17.89
CA ASP A 114 3.23 18.45 16.76
C ASP A 114 2.90 17.46 15.65
N TYR A 115 3.27 16.19 15.84
CA TYR A 115 3.11 15.16 14.80
C TYR A 115 1.68 15.04 14.28
N LEU A 116 0.71 14.98 15.18
CA LEU A 116 -0.72 14.84 14.83
C LEU A 116 -1.25 16.06 14.11
N SER A 117 -0.96 17.26 14.63
CA SER A 117 -1.42 18.52 14.05
C SER A 117 -0.82 18.76 12.66
N ARG A 118 0.50 18.54 12.51
CA ARG A 118 1.20 18.69 11.23
C ARG A 118 0.66 17.77 10.14
N LEU A 119 0.23 16.54 10.50
CA LEU A 119 -0.34 15.58 9.57
C LEU A 119 -1.87 15.63 9.47
N ASN A 120 -2.51 16.59 10.13
CA ASN A 120 -3.97 16.72 10.19
C ASN A 120 -4.64 15.43 10.64
N ILE A 121 -4.13 14.83 11.74
CA ILE A 121 -4.66 13.61 12.33
C ILE A 121 -5.52 13.97 13.54
N SER A 122 -6.80 13.63 13.45
CA SER A 122 -7.77 13.74 14.55
C SER A 122 -7.73 12.49 15.44
N VAL A 123 -7.93 12.69 16.73
CA VAL A 123 -8.02 11.60 17.72
C VAL A 123 -9.48 11.42 18.14
N TYR A 124 -9.95 10.19 18.13
CA TYR A 124 -11.29 9.84 18.56
C TYR A 124 -11.23 8.76 19.65
N ARG A 125 -12.09 8.88 20.65
CA ARG A 125 -12.36 7.82 21.62
C ARG A 125 -13.58 7.04 21.15
N GLY A 126 -13.53 5.70 21.23
CA GLY A 126 -14.60 4.85 20.74
C GLY A 126 -14.50 4.53 19.26
N TRP A 127 -15.53 3.86 18.72
CA TRP A 127 -15.55 3.30 17.37
C TRP A 127 -16.91 3.55 16.71
N GLY A 128 -16.95 3.56 15.40
CA GLY A 128 -18.19 3.74 14.65
C GLY A 128 -18.73 5.17 14.69
N THR A 129 -20.05 5.31 14.70
CA THR A 129 -20.76 6.60 14.65
C THR A 129 -20.72 7.35 15.98
N ASP A 130 -20.60 6.64 17.09
CA ASP A 130 -20.68 7.20 18.45
C ASP A 130 -19.29 7.59 19.01
N ARG A 131 -18.28 7.66 18.12
CA ARG A 131 -16.95 8.09 18.50
C ARG A 131 -16.92 9.58 18.86
N GLU A 132 -16.24 9.92 19.94
CA GLU A 132 -16.05 11.27 20.42
C GLU A 132 -14.68 11.80 20.01
N ARG A 133 -14.62 13.04 19.50
CA ARG A 133 -13.32 13.70 19.20
C ARG A 133 -12.67 14.13 20.50
N VAL A 134 -11.39 13.81 20.65
CA VAL A 134 -10.60 14.12 21.85
C VAL A 134 -9.49 15.07 21.48
N ASP A 135 -9.22 16.04 22.37
CA ASP A 135 -8.04 16.89 22.23
C ASP A 135 -6.77 16.04 22.43
N PRO A 136 -5.86 15.98 21.46
CA PRO A 136 -4.61 15.24 21.60
C PRO A 136 -3.77 15.65 22.82
N LEU A 137 -3.88 16.88 23.28
CA LEU A 137 -3.15 17.39 24.46
C LEU A 137 -3.68 16.82 25.78
N GLU A 138 -4.94 16.36 25.82
CA GLU A 138 -5.54 15.72 26.99
C GLU A 138 -5.21 14.23 27.10
N VAL A 139 -4.58 13.65 26.07
CA VAL A 139 -4.23 12.24 26.04
C VAL A 139 -2.89 11.98 26.71
N ASN A 140 -2.86 11.13 27.70
CA ASN A 140 -1.61 10.66 28.32
C ASN A 140 -0.93 9.61 27.43
N TRP A 141 -0.31 10.05 26.33
CA TRP A 141 0.35 9.20 25.34
C TRP A 141 1.39 8.25 25.94
N PRO A 142 2.24 8.66 26.92
CA PRO A 142 3.22 7.78 27.52
C PRO A 142 2.63 6.57 28.26
N SER A 143 1.39 6.65 28.71
CA SER A 143 0.70 5.54 29.40
C SER A 143 0.12 4.50 28.43
N LEU A 144 0.08 4.81 27.13
CA LEU A 144 -0.58 3.96 26.12
C LEU A 144 0.36 2.89 25.56
N ASN A 145 -0.21 1.72 25.31
CA ASN A 145 0.50 0.59 24.72
C ASN A 145 -0.51 -0.31 23.94
N ARG A 146 -0.03 -1.44 23.44
CA ARG A 146 -0.84 -2.37 22.66
C ARG A 146 -2.12 -2.84 23.38
N ASN A 147 -2.11 -2.95 24.69
CA ASN A 147 -3.21 -3.53 25.46
C ASN A 147 -4.25 -2.48 25.91
N ASN A 148 -3.86 -1.21 25.99
CA ASN A 148 -4.68 -0.13 26.54
C ASN A 148 -4.80 1.09 25.60
N PHE A 149 -4.91 0.90 24.30
CA PHE A 149 -5.09 1.99 23.32
C PHE A 149 -6.57 2.12 22.93
N PRO A 150 -7.35 3.01 23.59
CA PRO A 150 -8.79 3.15 23.35
C PRO A 150 -9.13 4.16 22.24
N TYR A 151 -8.12 4.67 21.56
CA TYR A 151 -8.28 5.74 20.57
C TYR A 151 -8.23 5.22 19.15
N GLN A 152 -8.88 5.96 18.25
CA GLN A 152 -8.80 5.84 16.83
C GLN A 152 -8.12 7.10 16.26
N LEU A 153 -7.14 6.91 15.39
CA LEU A 153 -6.49 8.00 14.69
C LEU A 153 -7.06 8.07 13.28
N VAL A 154 -7.51 9.26 12.88
CA VAL A 154 -8.09 9.50 11.55
C VAL A 154 -7.36 10.69 10.93
N GLN A 155 -6.66 10.44 9.83
CA GLN A 155 -6.06 11.50 9.04
C GLN A 155 -7.11 12.07 8.09
N GLU A 156 -7.30 13.36 8.14
CA GLU A 156 -8.24 14.09 7.28
C GLU A 156 -7.72 14.20 5.85
N PRO A 157 -8.59 14.45 4.87
CA PRO A 157 -8.19 14.71 3.50
C PRO A 157 -7.18 15.86 3.41
N GLY A 158 -6.26 15.75 2.47
CA GLY A 158 -5.28 16.81 2.25
C GLY A 158 -4.00 16.31 1.57
N PRO A 159 -3.06 17.23 1.25
CA PRO A 159 -1.87 16.92 0.46
C PRO A 159 -0.90 15.97 1.17
N GLN A 160 -1.01 15.83 2.49
CA GLN A 160 -0.18 14.93 3.30
C GLN A 160 -0.91 13.63 3.70
N ASN A 161 -2.17 13.43 3.25
CA ASN A 161 -2.89 12.21 3.57
C ASN A 161 -2.15 11.00 3.00
N ALA A 162 -1.95 9.98 3.83
CA ALA A 162 -1.21 8.77 3.45
C ALA A 162 -1.82 8.03 2.26
N LEU A 163 -3.13 8.17 2.03
CA LEU A 163 -3.85 7.59 0.89
C LEU A 163 -3.88 8.50 -0.35
N GLY A 164 -3.26 9.70 -0.25
CA GLY A 164 -3.30 10.68 -1.34
C GLY A 164 -4.72 11.17 -1.64
N GLN A 165 -5.03 11.34 -2.91
CA GLN A 165 -6.27 11.96 -3.37
C GLN A 165 -7.33 10.94 -3.85
N ILE A 166 -6.96 9.68 -4.04
CA ILE A 166 -7.89 8.65 -4.52
C ILE A 166 -7.60 7.28 -3.94
N LYS A 167 -8.65 6.53 -3.67
CA LYS A 167 -8.64 5.16 -3.16
C LYS A 167 -9.61 4.32 -3.97
N PHE A 168 -9.17 3.13 -4.40
CA PHE A 168 -9.97 2.15 -5.14
C PHE A 168 -10.35 1.03 -4.18
N MET A 169 -11.64 0.84 -3.98
CA MET A 169 -12.18 -0.07 -2.98
C MET A 169 -12.66 -1.38 -3.59
N PHE A 170 -12.09 -2.46 -3.09
CA PHE A 170 -12.49 -3.85 -3.29
C PHE A 170 -12.53 -4.53 -1.91
N PRO A 171 -13.69 -4.44 -1.19
CA PRO A 171 -13.80 -4.94 0.17
C PRO A 171 -13.40 -6.41 0.27
N ASN A 172 -12.38 -6.71 1.07
CA ASN A 172 -11.77 -8.03 1.21
C ASN A 172 -11.36 -8.29 2.67
N GLN A 173 -11.07 -9.56 2.99
CA GLN A 173 -10.70 -9.99 4.35
C GLN A 173 -9.33 -9.48 4.84
N TYR A 174 -8.51 -8.90 3.95
CA TYR A 174 -7.16 -8.43 4.26
C TYR A 174 -7.10 -6.93 4.50
N ASP A 175 -8.21 -6.19 4.32
CA ASP A 175 -8.26 -4.73 4.36
C ASP A 175 -7.23 -4.04 3.43
N VAL A 176 -6.94 -4.67 2.29
CA VAL A 176 -6.03 -4.16 1.25
C VAL A 176 -6.82 -3.39 0.20
N TYR A 177 -6.25 -2.31 -0.31
CA TYR A 177 -6.81 -1.50 -1.39
C TYR A 177 -5.70 -0.87 -2.22
N LEU A 178 -6.06 -0.38 -3.43
CA LEU A 178 -5.21 0.49 -4.24
C LEU A 178 -5.45 1.95 -3.85
N HIS A 179 -4.39 2.77 -3.82
CA HIS A 179 -4.53 4.19 -3.48
C HIS A 179 -3.40 5.05 -4.01
N ASP A 180 -3.60 6.35 -4.00
CA ASP A 180 -2.57 7.38 -4.23
C ASP A 180 -1.62 7.49 -3.03
N THR A 181 -0.60 8.32 -3.14
CA THR A 181 0.35 8.62 -2.05
C THR A 181 1.02 9.97 -2.26
N PRO A 182 1.27 10.75 -1.19
CA PRO A 182 2.14 11.93 -1.27
C PRO A 182 3.61 11.56 -1.49
N GLY A 183 4.02 10.35 -1.17
CA GLY A 183 5.40 9.87 -1.26
C GLY A 183 5.83 9.45 -2.67
N ARG A 184 5.60 10.29 -3.68
CA ARG A 184 5.79 9.98 -5.11
C ARG A 184 7.24 9.65 -5.49
N GLY A 185 8.23 10.19 -4.79
CA GLY A 185 9.65 9.91 -5.05
C GLY A 185 10.04 8.44 -4.89
N LEU A 186 9.25 7.66 -4.15
CA LEU A 186 9.51 6.23 -3.97
C LEU A 186 9.24 5.38 -5.23
N PHE A 187 8.48 5.89 -6.19
CA PHE A 187 8.25 5.19 -7.46
C PHE A 187 9.49 5.12 -8.35
N SER A 188 10.48 6.00 -8.14
CA SER A 188 11.74 5.95 -8.90
C SER A 188 12.69 4.85 -8.45
N ARG A 189 12.46 4.23 -7.29
CA ARG A 189 13.28 3.14 -6.77
C ARG A 189 13.08 1.86 -7.57
N ALA A 190 14.13 1.06 -7.72
CA ALA A 190 14.06 -0.26 -8.35
C ALA A 190 13.29 -1.25 -7.46
N GLU A 191 13.57 -1.27 -6.17
CA GLU A 191 12.78 -2.00 -5.18
C GLU A 191 11.72 -1.07 -4.57
N ARG A 192 10.46 -1.54 -4.55
CA ARG A 192 9.32 -0.74 -4.10
C ARG A 192 8.47 -1.45 -3.04
N SER A 193 9.11 -2.11 -2.09
CA SER A 193 8.49 -2.80 -0.94
C SER A 193 8.45 -1.87 0.28
N PHE A 194 7.58 -0.84 0.27
CA PHE A 194 7.58 0.19 1.32
C PHE A 194 6.25 0.35 2.05
N SER A 195 5.16 -0.31 1.60
CA SER A 195 3.86 -0.18 2.25
C SER A 195 3.67 -1.17 3.40
N SER A 196 2.55 -1.07 4.08
CA SER A 196 2.12 -2.00 5.12
C SER A 196 1.07 -3.00 4.62
N GLY A 197 1.11 -3.33 3.31
CA GLY A 197 0.22 -4.29 2.66
C GLY A 197 -0.62 -3.69 1.54
N CYS A 198 -1.13 -2.48 1.68
CA CYS A 198 -1.86 -1.78 0.61
C CYS A 198 -0.94 -1.44 -0.57
N ILE A 199 -1.53 -1.19 -1.73
CA ILE A 199 -0.82 -0.97 -2.97
C ILE A 199 -0.93 0.50 -3.36
N ARG A 200 0.21 1.23 -3.40
CA ARG A 200 0.26 2.60 -3.89
C ARG A 200 0.46 2.59 -5.40
N VAL A 201 -0.33 3.36 -6.11
CA VAL A 201 -0.32 3.41 -7.57
C VAL A 201 0.26 4.74 -8.04
N GLU A 202 1.19 4.68 -8.99
CA GLU A 202 1.73 5.86 -9.65
C GLU A 202 0.70 6.46 -10.60
N HIS A 203 0.50 7.78 -10.55
CA HIS A 203 -0.49 8.50 -11.36
C HIS A 203 -1.87 7.80 -11.37
N PRO A 204 -2.52 7.60 -10.21
CA PRO A 204 -3.70 6.76 -10.08
C PRO A 204 -4.93 7.33 -10.79
N PHE A 205 -4.94 8.61 -11.15
CA PHE A 205 -6.03 9.23 -11.89
C PHE A 205 -6.18 8.64 -13.29
N ASP A 206 -5.08 8.25 -13.94
CA ASP A 206 -5.15 7.59 -15.25
C ASP A 206 -5.90 6.23 -15.17
N LEU A 207 -5.71 5.51 -14.05
CA LEU A 207 -6.48 4.29 -13.77
C LEU A 207 -7.96 4.61 -13.49
N ALA A 208 -8.21 5.67 -12.71
CA ALA A 208 -9.57 6.07 -12.39
C ALA A 208 -10.37 6.49 -13.61
N GLU A 209 -9.78 7.27 -14.52
CA GLU A 209 -10.40 7.68 -15.78
C GLU A 209 -10.80 6.47 -16.61
N ARG A 210 -9.93 5.46 -16.72
CA ARG A 210 -10.24 4.22 -17.46
C ARG A 210 -11.36 3.41 -16.82
N LEU A 211 -11.39 3.34 -15.48
CA LEU A 211 -12.43 2.57 -14.77
C LEU A 211 -13.81 3.25 -14.76
N LEU A 212 -13.87 4.56 -15.02
CA LEU A 212 -15.10 5.36 -15.01
C LEU A 212 -15.62 5.67 -16.43
N ALA A 213 -14.84 5.40 -17.48
CA ALA A 213 -15.24 5.56 -18.88
C ALA A 213 -16.20 4.45 -19.31
#